data_fca3033587b2caef32892a53fd6db1cc
#
_entry.id   fca3033587b2caef32892a53fd6db1cc
#
_cell.length_a   1.000
_cell.length_b   1.000
_cell.length_c   1.000
_cell.angle_alpha   90.00
_cell.angle_beta   90.00
_cell.angle_gamma   90.00
#
_symmetry.space_group_name_H-M   'P 1'
#
loop_
_entity.id
_entity.type
_entity.pdbx_description
1 polymer ?
#
loop_
_entity_poly.entity_id
_entity_poly.type
_entity_poly.pdbx_seq_one_letter_code
_entity_poly.pdbx_strand_id
1 'polypeptide(L)'
;MGRLNVDIGGSPGRDCRGFCSYCYFKRLKKEDDPEPFGCKYCLPFSKGCEYCTNGVREKYEGFKGLKEVADSVLADLQIMDGDLTGITISGGGDPSCYPEFRDLMEILGSMEVPIHIGYTSGKGFDDPDLAEFMIESGLSEISYTIFASDPALRAKYMGDPTPEVSLEIFKRLCKKIDVYAAAVVLRGVNDGEILEETCRWAEECGAKGIILMRFANRTDQGLILGNAPVIDGQMLHTVREFSDIVSDLNSKFKMKISGTPLGDPSIGSPFAIIKEPDLLEKLPRVEKKATIITGSIAARPIQQVLDACGNDTWVYGTEKEIACLITIDDLKTVDLSKIEETVIIPGRCFVHEKEAEEVLSADGVQRRIVRGPEMLTADAETSMGMDKNGVLEMEMEGFADLIRLINMYGK
;
A
#
# COMPACT_ATOMS: atom_id res chain seq x y z
N MET A 1 15.90 -16.36 6.80
CA MET A 1 15.84 -15.11 7.58
C MET A 1 14.42 -14.57 7.46
N GLY A 2 13.69 -14.41 8.56
CA GLY A 2 12.29 -14.04 8.58
C GLY A 2 12.01 -12.76 9.37
N ARG A 3 11.07 -11.92 8.87
CA ARG A 3 10.50 -10.81 9.61
C ARG A 3 9.15 -11.24 10.19
N LEU A 4 8.92 -10.99 11.47
CA LEU A 4 7.69 -11.33 12.16
C LEU A 4 6.68 -10.18 12.03
N ASN A 5 5.45 -10.48 11.61
CA ASN A 5 4.37 -9.51 11.59
C ASN A 5 3.47 -9.71 12.82
N VAL A 6 3.47 -8.72 13.71
CA VAL A 6 2.65 -8.69 14.92
C VAL A 6 1.38 -7.92 14.63
N ASP A 7 0.26 -8.65 14.51
CA ASP A 7 -1.05 -8.09 14.26
C ASP A 7 -1.80 -7.86 15.58
N ILE A 8 -1.95 -6.59 15.95
CA ILE A 8 -2.64 -6.18 17.19
C ILE A 8 -4.17 -6.06 17.03
N GLY A 9 -4.73 -6.36 15.84
CA GLY A 9 -6.15 -6.17 15.58
C GLY A 9 -6.55 -4.69 15.51
N GLY A 10 -7.73 -4.38 16.03
CA GLY A 10 -8.28 -3.03 16.07
C GLY A 10 -9.21 -2.71 14.91
N SER A 11 -10.18 -1.85 15.15
CA SER A 11 -11.15 -1.39 14.15
C SER A 11 -10.85 0.04 13.75
N PRO A 12 -10.76 0.35 12.45
CA PRO A 12 -10.53 1.71 11.98
C PRO A 12 -11.51 2.71 12.59
N GLY A 13 -11.02 3.84 13.01
CA GLY A 13 -11.79 4.92 13.63
C GLY A 13 -12.12 4.69 15.11
N ARG A 14 -12.70 3.55 15.47
CA ARG A 14 -12.98 3.20 16.87
C ARG A 14 -11.67 3.09 17.66
N ASP A 15 -10.72 2.34 17.14
CA ASP A 15 -9.44 2.06 17.76
C ASP A 15 -8.31 2.95 17.20
N CYS A 16 -8.70 4.16 16.72
CA CYS A 16 -7.82 5.22 16.24
C CYS A 16 -8.13 6.57 16.94
N ARG A 17 -8.79 6.57 18.10
CA ARG A 17 -9.29 7.80 18.76
C ARG A 17 -10.14 8.67 17.82
N GLY A 18 -11.01 8.03 17.03
CA GLY A 18 -11.87 8.68 16.03
C GLY A 18 -11.30 8.63 14.59
N PHE A 19 -12.22 8.81 13.64
CA PHE A 19 -11.86 8.84 12.22
C PHE A 19 -11.16 10.14 11.82
N CYS A 20 -10.11 10.03 11.03
CA CYS A 20 -9.67 11.15 10.21
C CYS A 20 -10.78 11.56 9.24
N SER A 21 -10.86 12.84 8.86
CA SER A 21 -11.89 13.33 7.95
C SER A 21 -11.83 12.65 6.57
N TYR A 22 -10.65 12.21 6.17
CA TYR A 22 -10.34 11.55 4.90
C TYR A 22 -10.23 10.02 5.02
N CYS A 23 -10.62 9.43 6.16
CA CYS A 23 -10.48 8.00 6.38
C CYS A 23 -11.43 7.21 5.47
N TYR A 24 -10.88 6.28 4.70
CA TYR A 24 -11.64 5.42 3.79
C TYR A 24 -12.66 4.51 4.50
N PHE A 25 -12.47 4.26 5.78
CA PHE A 25 -13.35 3.43 6.59
C PHE A 25 -14.50 4.21 7.25
N LYS A 26 -14.53 5.55 7.16
CA LYS A 26 -15.49 6.40 7.89
C LYS A 26 -16.95 6.18 7.47
N ARG A 27 -17.19 5.86 6.20
CA ARG A 27 -18.54 5.70 5.63
C ARG A 27 -18.90 4.25 5.32
N LEU A 28 -18.12 3.30 5.81
CA LEU A 28 -18.49 1.90 5.66
C LEU A 28 -19.85 1.65 6.34
N LYS A 29 -20.77 1.06 5.60
CA LYS A 29 -22.03 0.59 6.16
C LYS A 29 -21.72 -0.58 7.09
N LYS A 30 -22.19 -0.49 8.34
CA LYS A 30 -22.28 -1.64 9.21
C LYS A 30 -23.46 -2.48 8.71
N GLU A 31 -23.16 -3.53 8.00
CA GLU A 31 -24.13 -4.56 7.67
C GLU A 31 -24.10 -5.59 8.80
N ASP A 32 -25.30 -6.03 9.27
CA ASP A 32 -25.42 -7.02 10.35
C ASP A 32 -24.85 -8.39 9.92
N ASP A 33 -24.81 -8.66 8.60
CA ASP A 33 -24.13 -9.82 8.01
C ASP A 33 -23.39 -9.36 6.75
N PRO A 34 -22.17 -8.82 6.92
CA PRO A 34 -21.41 -8.31 5.78
C PRO A 34 -21.00 -9.45 4.85
N GLU A 35 -21.29 -9.31 3.57
CA GLU A 35 -20.80 -10.24 2.56
C GLU A 35 -19.28 -10.42 2.69
N PRO A 36 -18.78 -11.65 2.49
CA PRO A 36 -17.37 -11.91 2.51
C PRO A 36 -16.69 -11.00 1.48
N PHE A 37 -15.66 -10.28 1.94
CA PHE A 37 -14.89 -9.43 1.07
C PHE A 37 -14.18 -10.30 0.02
N GLY A 38 -14.30 -9.92 -1.24
CA GLY A 38 -13.62 -10.59 -2.34
C GLY A 38 -14.55 -11.22 -3.36
N CYS A 39 -14.93 -12.44 -3.20
CA CYS A 39 -15.70 -13.17 -4.21
C CYS A 39 -16.59 -14.26 -3.58
N LYS A 40 -17.51 -14.80 -4.41
CA LYS A 40 -18.45 -15.87 -4.01
C LYS A 40 -17.79 -17.20 -3.57
N TYR A 41 -16.50 -17.35 -3.78
CA TYR A 41 -15.75 -18.56 -3.39
C TYR A 41 -15.14 -18.49 -2.00
N CYS A 42 -15.35 -17.39 -1.27
CA CYS A 42 -14.88 -17.31 0.10
C CYS A 42 -15.51 -18.40 0.97
N LEU A 43 -14.68 -19.06 1.77
CA LEU A 43 -15.16 -20.06 2.72
C LEU A 43 -16.03 -19.38 3.80
N PRO A 44 -17.10 -20.04 4.28
CA PRO A 44 -18.05 -19.46 5.25
C PRO A 44 -17.40 -18.94 6.54
N PHE A 45 -16.26 -19.50 6.93
CA PHE A 45 -15.55 -19.17 8.16
C PHE A 45 -14.27 -18.36 7.96
N SER A 46 -13.89 -18.12 6.71
CA SER A 46 -12.71 -17.37 6.34
C SER A 46 -13.14 -16.23 5.43
N LYS A 47 -13.26 -15.04 5.99
CA LYS A 47 -13.62 -13.84 5.23
C LYS A 47 -12.41 -13.38 4.41
N GLY A 48 -12.45 -13.67 3.13
CA GLY A 48 -11.34 -13.45 2.22
C GLY A 48 -10.33 -14.59 2.24
N CYS A 49 -9.56 -14.69 1.21
CA CYS A 49 -8.39 -15.53 1.13
C CYS A 49 -7.13 -14.65 1.15
N GLU A 50 -5.97 -15.26 1.03
CA GLU A 50 -4.68 -14.57 1.02
C GLU A 50 -4.69 -13.35 0.06
N TYR A 51 -5.34 -13.44 -1.10
CA TYR A 51 -5.46 -12.36 -2.08
C TYR A 51 -6.36 -11.21 -1.65
N CYS A 52 -7.37 -11.49 -0.83
CA CYS A 52 -8.30 -10.47 -0.35
C CYS A 52 -7.89 -9.88 1.01
N THR A 53 -7.34 -10.69 1.89
CA THR A 53 -7.08 -10.30 3.29
C THR A 53 -5.77 -9.58 3.49
N ASN A 54 -4.77 -9.79 2.62
CA ASN A 54 -3.51 -9.03 2.71
C ASN A 54 -3.68 -7.54 2.43
N GLY A 55 -4.81 -7.14 1.81
CA GLY A 55 -5.10 -5.74 1.49
C GLY A 55 -6.08 -5.03 2.41
N VAL A 56 -7.02 -5.75 3.04
CA VAL A 56 -8.13 -5.09 3.76
C VAL A 56 -8.56 -5.93 4.96
N ARG A 57 -7.89 -5.76 6.07
CA ARG A 57 -8.23 -6.39 7.35
C ARG A 57 -9.28 -5.56 8.09
N GLU A 58 -10.51 -5.55 7.61
CA GLU A 58 -11.51 -4.55 7.98
C GLU A 58 -12.41 -4.93 9.14
N LYS A 59 -12.41 -6.17 9.54
CA LYS A 59 -13.37 -6.66 10.52
C LYS A 59 -12.73 -7.21 11.77
N TYR A 60 -11.89 -6.39 12.38
CA TYR A 60 -11.51 -6.65 13.74
C TYR A 60 -12.62 -6.19 14.67
N GLU A 61 -13.01 -7.02 15.62
CA GLU A 61 -13.97 -6.69 16.67
C GLU A 61 -13.39 -5.71 17.72
N GLY A 62 -12.17 -5.23 17.50
CA GLY A 62 -11.40 -4.35 18.36
C GLY A 62 -9.94 -4.80 18.42
N PHE A 63 -9.16 -4.17 19.27
CA PHE A 63 -7.81 -4.64 19.57
C PHE A 63 -7.83 -6.04 20.21
N LYS A 64 -6.87 -6.85 19.83
CA LYS A 64 -6.57 -8.12 20.49
C LYS A 64 -5.98 -7.83 21.88
N GLY A 65 -6.31 -8.66 22.87
CA GLY A 65 -5.65 -8.57 24.17
C GLY A 65 -4.17 -8.96 24.07
N LEU A 66 -3.33 -8.41 24.93
CA LEU A 66 -1.86 -8.64 24.94
C LEU A 66 -1.52 -10.13 24.94
N LYS A 67 -2.24 -10.94 25.74
CA LYS A 67 -2.03 -12.38 25.79
C LYS A 67 -2.28 -13.05 24.44
N GLU A 68 -3.33 -12.68 23.75
CA GLU A 68 -3.66 -13.23 22.42
C GLU A 68 -2.60 -12.87 21.39
N VAL A 69 -2.11 -11.61 21.42
CA VAL A 69 -1.00 -11.17 20.58
C VAL A 69 0.27 -11.96 20.87
N ALA A 70 0.62 -12.12 22.16
CA ALA A 70 1.80 -12.87 22.57
C ALA A 70 1.72 -14.36 22.18
N ASP A 71 0.56 -14.99 22.35
CA ASP A 71 0.32 -16.39 21.95
C ASP A 71 0.48 -16.55 20.43
N SER A 72 -0.01 -15.58 19.62
CA SER A 72 0.17 -15.59 18.16
C SER A 72 1.65 -15.44 17.77
N VAL A 73 2.36 -14.52 18.39
CA VAL A 73 3.80 -14.32 18.19
C VAL A 73 4.58 -15.60 18.46
N LEU A 74 4.29 -16.29 19.57
CA LEU A 74 4.94 -17.55 19.91
C LEU A 74 4.64 -18.66 18.89
N ALA A 75 3.40 -18.73 18.40
CA ALA A 75 3.03 -19.70 17.38
C ALA A 75 3.76 -19.44 16.05
N ASP A 76 3.84 -18.19 15.63
CA ASP A 76 4.54 -17.79 14.41
C ASP A 76 6.04 -18.07 14.48
N LEU A 77 6.66 -17.83 15.64
CA LEU A 77 8.07 -18.16 15.87
C LEU A 77 8.35 -19.67 15.81
N GLN A 78 7.39 -20.51 16.22
CA GLN A 78 7.54 -21.98 16.18
C GLN A 78 7.53 -22.53 14.75
N ILE A 79 6.85 -21.87 13.81
CA ILE A 79 6.75 -22.30 12.42
C ILE A 79 7.71 -21.55 11.49
N MET A 80 8.39 -20.53 11.98
CA MET A 80 9.34 -19.74 11.22
C MET A 80 10.59 -20.54 10.86
N ASP A 81 10.91 -20.60 9.58
CA ASP A 81 12.16 -21.18 9.09
C ASP A 81 13.29 -20.15 9.14
N GLY A 82 14.29 -20.36 9.99
CA GLY A 82 15.49 -19.55 10.11
C GLY A 82 15.43 -18.48 11.20
N ASP A 83 16.44 -17.61 11.23
CA ASP A 83 16.60 -16.61 12.27
C ASP A 83 15.63 -15.44 12.10
N LEU A 84 15.07 -14.98 13.22
CA LEU A 84 14.29 -13.75 13.29
C LEU A 84 15.22 -12.55 13.05
N THR A 85 14.89 -11.71 12.06
CA THR A 85 15.69 -10.54 11.66
C THR A 85 15.03 -9.21 11.96
N GLY A 86 13.78 -9.22 12.37
CA GLY A 86 13.04 -8.01 12.74
C GLY A 86 11.57 -8.28 12.97
N ILE A 87 10.90 -7.32 13.56
CA ILE A 87 9.47 -7.37 13.92
C ILE A 87 8.77 -6.17 13.28
N THR A 88 7.58 -6.39 12.75
CA THR A 88 6.68 -5.30 12.31
C THR A 88 5.39 -5.35 13.10
N ILE A 89 5.03 -4.25 13.77
CA ILE A 89 3.76 -4.10 14.46
C ILE A 89 2.76 -3.45 13.51
N SER A 90 1.61 -4.07 13.31
CA SER A 90 0.53 -3.56 12.46
C SER A 90 -0.84 -3.98 13.00
N GLY A 91 -1.90 -3.39 12.48
CA GLY A 91 -3.28 -3.75 12.82
C GLY A 91 -4.31 -3.01 11.99
N GLY A 92 -5.59 -3.32 12.20
CA GLY A 92 -6.70 -2.58 11.62
C GLY A 92 -6.98 -1.25 12.34
N GLY A 93 -6.65 -1.18 13.65
CA GLY A 93 -6.60 0.05 14.44
C GLY A 93 -5.24 0.73 14.36
N ASP A 94 -5.13 1.88 15.00
CA ASP A 94 -3.88 2.63 15.05
C ASP A 94 -2.95 2.07 16.13
N PRO A 95 -1.73 1.63 15.81
CA PRO A 95 -0.78 1.10 16.80
C PRO A 95 -0.55 2.03 18.00
N SER A 96 -0.53 3.36 17.78
CA SER A 96 -0.38 4.31 18.88
C SER A 96 -1.52 4.29 19.89
N CYS A 97 -2.68 3.78 19.50
CA CYS A 97 -3.88 3.72 20.32
C CYS A 97 -4.06 2.35 21.01
N TYR A 98 -3.12 1.42 20.83
CA TYR A 98 -3.19 0.10 21.46
C TYR A 98 -3.12 0.24 22.99
N PRO A 99 -4.13 -0.26 23.76
CA PRO A 99 -4.19 0.00 25.19
C PRO A 99 -3.00 -0.52 25.99
N GLU A 100 -2.44 -1.67 25.58
CA GLU A 100 -1.32 -2.35 26.25
C GLU A 100 -0.02 -2.12 25.46
N PHE A 101 0.14 -0.93 24.86
CA PHE A 101 1.27 -0.62 23.96
C PHE A 101 2.63 -0.73 24.64
N ARG A 102 2.76 -0.25 25.88
CA ARG A 102 4.03 -0.33 26.64
C ARG A 102 4.42 -1.78 26.92
N ASP A 103 3.48 -2.58 27.43
CA ASP A 103 3.73 -3.99 27.75
C ASP A 103 4.08 -4.78 26.48
N LEU A 104 3.42 -4.49 25.37
CA LEU A 104 3.74 -5.09 24.07
C LEU A 104 5.18 -4.75 23.64
N MET A 105 5.57 -3.48 23.71
CA MET A 105 6.92 -3.04 23.35
C MET A 105 7.99 -3.70 24.25
N GLU A 106 7.74 -3.88 25.55
CA GLU A 106 8.65 -4.58 26.47
C GLU A 106 8.82 -6.07 26.08
N ILE A 107 7.69 -6.75 25.77
CA ILE A 107 7.73 -8.16 25.33
C ILE A 107 8.54 -8.29 24.04
N LEU A 108 8.23 -7.48 23.03
CA LEU A 108 8.89 -7.56 21.72
C LEU A 108 10.36 -7.12 21.80
N GLY A 109 10.66 -6.10 22.62
CA GLY A 109 12.03 -5.63 22.86
C GLY A 109 12.93 -6.67 23.49
N SER A 110 12.37 -7.60 24.30
CA SER A 110 13.12 -8.71 24.88
C SER A 110 13.66 -9.71 23.85
N MET A 111 13.20 -9.64 22.60
CA MET A 111 13.68 -10.48 21.49
C MET A 111 14.97 -9.95 20.85
N GLU A 112 15.44 -8.76 21.24
CA GLU A 112 16.70 -8.14 20.81
C GLU A 112 16.87 -8.01 19.28
N VAL A 113 15.76 -7.83 18.55
CA VAL A 113 15.76 -7.58 17.10
C VAL A 113 15.10 -6.23 16.79
N PRO A 114 15.45 -5.60 15.67
CA PRO A 114 14.84 -4.33 15.27
C PRO A 114 13.32 -4.38 15.20
N ILE A 115 12.64 -3.41 15.82
CA ILE A 115 11.18 -3.27 15.76
C ILE A 115 10.83 -2.14 14.79
N HIS A 116 9.88 -2.41 13.91
CA HIS A 116 9.24 -1.46 13.03
C HIS A 116 7.76 -1.30 13.44
N ILE A 117 7.30 -0.08 13.60
CA ILE A 117 5.87 0.22 13.68
C ILE A 117 5.40 0.64 12.29
N GLY A 118 4.46 -0.11 11.73
CA GLY A 118 3.79 0.24 10.49
C GLY A 118 3.05 1.59 10.58
N TYR A 119 2.16 1.87 9.64
CA TYR A 119 1.47 3.15 9.63
C TYR A 119 0.75 3.43 10.96
N THR A 120 1.16 4.52 11.61
CA THR A 120 0.51 5.05 12.80
C THR A 120 0.19 6.53 12.63
N SER A 121 -0.94 6.98 13.14
CA SER A 121 -1.28 8.40 13.18
C SER A 121 -0.62 9.13 14.35
N GLY A 122 -0.12 8.40 15.34
CA GLY A 122 0.44 8.96 16.58
C GLY A 122 -0.59 9.60 17.52
N LYS A 123 -1.89 9.54 17.21
CA LYS A 123 -2.95 10.15 18.06
C LYS A 123 -3.03 9.56 19.47
N GLY A 124 -2.52 8.35 19.65
CA GLY A 124 -2.44 7.69 20.95
C GLY A 124 -1.19 8.04 21.75
N PHE A 125 -0.21 8.65 21.13
CA PHE A 125 1.00 9.10 21.79
C PHE A 125 0.77 10.46 22.46
N ASP A 126 0.30 10.42 23.69
CA ASP A 126 -0.09 11.61 24.48
C ASP A 126 0.95 12.03 25.54
N ASP A 127 2.05 11.28 25.64
CA ASP A 127 3.16 11.54 26.55
C ASP A 127 4.47 11.67 25.74
N PRO A 128 5.15 12.83 25.75
CA PRO A 128 6.40 13.03 25.01
C PRO A 128 7.53 12.04 25.39
N ASP A 129 7.50 11.48 26.59
CA ASP A 129 8.52 10.54 27.07
C ASP A 129 8.33 9.13 26.47
N LEU A 130 7.22 8.90 25.75
CA LEU A 130 7.04 7.68 24.97
C LEU A 130 8.07 7.52 23.85
N ALA A 131 8.61 8.61 23.32
CA ALA A 131 9.65 8.53 22.29
C ALA A 131 10.90 7.80 22.81
N GLU A 132 11.41 8.20 23.96
CA GLU A 132 12.56 7.57 24.59
C GLU A 132 12.27 6.13 24.96
N PHE A 133 11.11 5.87 25.56
CA PHE A 133 10.68 4.51 25.91
C PHE A 133 10.65 3.58 24.68
N MET A 134 10.06 4.02 23.56
CA MET A 134 10.01 3.22 22.33
C MET A 134 11.42 2.90 21.80
N ILE A 135 12.30 3.90 21.79
CA ILE A 135 13.70 3.72 21.36
C ILE A 135 14.42 2.72 22.24
N GLU A 136 14.31 2.86 23.57
CA GLU A 136 14.92 1.95 24.54
C GLU A 136 14.37 0.52 24.43
N SER A 137 13.10 0.38 24.01
CA SER A 137 12.45 -0.91 23.75
C SER A 137 12.81 -1.52 22.39
N GLY A 138 13.73 -0.92 21.62
CA GLY A 138 14.22 -1.49 20.35
C GLY A 138 13.51 -1.01 19.09
N LEU A 139 12.69 0.06 19.17
CA LEU A 139 12.13 0.69 17.98
C LEU A 139 13.26 1.23 17.11
N SER A 140 13.32 0.78 15.87
CA SER A 140 14.35 1.19 14.88
C SER A 140 13.77 1.93 13.69
N GLU A 141 12.50 1.72 13.39
CA GLU A 141 11.80 2.31 12.22
C GLU A 141 10.33 2.55 12.52
N ILE A 142 9.76 3.62 11.97
CA ILE A 142 8.34 3.93 12.10
C ILE A 142 7.82 4.68 10.86
N SER A 143 6.62 4.28 10.39
CA SER A 143 5.85 5.03 9.38
C SER A 143 4.81 5.91 10.08
N TYR A 144 5.06 7.22 10.10
CA TYR A 144 4.29 8.17 10.91
C TYR A 144 3.45 9.11 10.05
N THR A 145 2.14 9.04 10.17
CA THR A 145 1.21 9.92 9.45
C THR A 145 1.16 11.29 10.10
N ILE A 146 1.74 12.30 9.45
CA ILE A 146 1.76 13.67 9.94
C ILE A 146 0.62 14.53 9.40
N PHE A 147 0.13 14.28 8.18
CA PHE A 147 -0.86 15.05 7.42
C PHE A 147 -0.39 16.47 7.08
N ALA A 148 0.00 17.26 8.08
CA ALA A 148 0.61 18.59 7.98
C ALA A 148 1.47 18.85 9.22
N SER A 149 2.48 19.73 9.09
CA SER A 149 3.27 20.24 10.21
C SER A 149 2.50 21.23 11.10
N ASP A 150 1.38 21.77 10.59
CA ASP A 150 0.48 22.63 11.34
C ASP A 150 -0.40 21.82 12.31
N PRO A 151 -0.27 22.02 13.65
CA PRO A 151 -1.08 21.33 14.64
C PRO A 151 -2.58 21.56 14.47
N ALA A 152 -2.99 22.75 14.02
CA ALA A 152 -4.42 23.06 13.84
C ALA A 152 -5.04 22.25 12.69
N LEU A 153 -4.31 22.07 11.58
CA LEU A 153 -4.74 21.21 10.48
C LEU A 153 -4.78 19.73 10.91
N ARG A 154 -3.78 19.30 11.67
CA ARG A 154 -3.74 17.94 12.21
C ARG A 154 -4.92 17.69 13.17
N ALA A 155 -5.19 18.58 14.12
CA ALA A 155 -6.36 18.49 15.00
C ALA A 155 -7.67 18.42 14.20
N LYS A 156 -7.84 19.29 13.21
CA LYS A 156 -9.07 19.40 12.43
C LYS A 156 -9.32 18.18 11.52
N TYR A 157 -8.31 17.72 10.79
CA TYR A 157 -8.49 16.71 9.74
C TYR A 157 -8.18 15.29 10.21
N MET A 158 -7.27 15.11 11.15
CA MET A 158 -7.01 13.80 11.75
C MET A 158 -7.84 13.54 13.01
N GLY A 159 -8.42 14.59 13.62
CA GLY A 159 -9.08 14.45 14.92
C GLY A 159 -8.06 14.15 16.03
N ASP A 160 -6.84 14.66 15.90
CA ASP A 160 -5.80 14.47 16.90
C ASP A 160 -6.10 15.35 18.13
N PRO A 161 -6.25 14.75 19.33
CA PRO A 161 -6.56 15.50 20.53
C PRO A 161 -5.35 16.26 21.11
N THR A 162 -4.14 15.84 20.77
CA THR A 162 -2.87 16.39 21.28
C THR A 162 -1.85 16.59 20.16
N PRO A 163 -2.17 17.39 19.12
CA PRO A 163 -1.40 17.45 17.89
C PRO A 163 0.04 17.96 18.10
N GLU A 164 0.26 18.87 19.06
CA GLU A 164 1.59 19.38 19.41
C GLU A 164 2.45 18.25 20.01
N VAL A 165 1.87 17.42 20.87
CA VAL A 165 2.58 16.26 21.48
C VAL A 165 2.92 15.24 20.41
N SER A 166 1.98 14.90 19.54
CA SER A 166 2.20 13.97 18.43
C SER A 166 3.34 14.43 17.52
N LEU A 167 3.39 15.73 17.17
CA LEU A 167 4.45 16.28 16.34
C LEU A 167 5.80 16.37 17.07
N GLU A 168 5.80 16.64 18.39
CA GLU A 168 7.02 16.63 19.19
C GLU A 168 7.60 15.21 19.28
N ILE A 169 6.78 14.18 19.45
CA ILE A 169 7.22 12.77 19.42
C ILE A 169 7.84 12.43 18.08
N PHE A 170 7.19 12.77 16.96
CA PHE A 170 7.77 12.62 15.63
C PHE A 170 9.17 13.21 15.55
N LYS A 171 9.33 14.46 15.98
CA LYS A 171 10.62 15.19 15.98
C LYS A 171 11.68 14.53 16.86
N ARG A 172 11.31 13.97 18.01
CA ARG A 172 12.24 13.25 18.88
C ARG A 172 12.69 11.94 18.25
N LEU A 173 11.76 11.17 17.69
CA LEU A 173 12.05 9.92 16.98
C LEU A 173 13.01 10.12 15.81
N CYS A 174 12.78 11.13 14.98
CA CYS A 174 13.64 11.46 13.83
C CYS A 174 15.13 11.65 14.17
N LYS A 175 15.46 11.99 15.42
CA LYS A 175 16.84 12.19 15.85
C LYS A 175 17.58 10.89 16.16
N LYS A 176 16.87 9.78 16.28
CA LYS A 176 17.40 8.54 16.84
C LYS A 176 17.17 7.29 16.01
N ILE A 177 16.06 7.26 15.26
CA ILE A 177 15.64 6.12 14.48
C ILE A 177 15.24 6.53 13.05
N ASP A 178 14.96 5.57 12.20
CA ASP A 178 14.47 5.83 10.85
C ASP A 178 12.96 6.13 10.89
N VAL A 179 12.60 7.38 10.57
CA VAL A 179 11.21 7.83 10.55
C VAL A 179 10.83 8.17 9.11
N TYR A 180 9.80 7.52 8.62
CA TYR A 180 9.15 7.83 7.36
C TYR A 180 7.83 8.57 7.64
N ALA A 181 7.77 9.84 7.23
CA ALA A 181 6.55 10.59 7.30
C ALA A 181 5.54 10.10 6.25
N ALA A 182 4.24 10.23 6.55
CA ALA A 182 3.19 9.99 5.57
C ALA A 182 2.15 11.11 5.61
N ALA A 183 1.64 11.50 4.45
CA ALA A 183 0.60 12.52 4.34
C ALA A 183 -0.38 12.20 3.21
N VAL A 184 -1.67 12.13 3.54
CA VAL A 184 -2.74 12.13 2.53
C VAL A 184 -2.93 13.56 2.05
N VAL A 185 -2.77 13.78 0.73
CA VAL A 185 -2.82 15.13 0.13
C VAL A 185 -4.25 15.44 -0.33
N LEU A 186 -4.88 16.38 0.34
CA LEU A 186 -6.21 16.91 0.04
C LEU A 186 -6.09 18.22 -0.72
N ARG A 187 -6.61 18.28 -1.94
CA ARG A 187 -6.59 19.49 -2.78
C ARG A 187 -7.29 20.66 -2.09
N GLY A 188 -6.60 21.79 -1.98
CA GLY A 188 -7.09 23.00 -1.33
C GLY A 188 -7.09 22.95 0.20
N VAL A 189 -6.42 21.96 0.81
CA VAL A 189 -6.34 21.82 2.27
C VAL A 189 -4.90 21.78 2.76
N ASN A 190 -4.16 20.75 2.40
CA ASN A 190 -2.76 20.56 2.80
C ASN A 190 -1.85 20.36 1.59
N ASP A 191 -2.23 20.86 0.42
CA ASP A 191 -1.41 20.94 -0.79
C ASP A 191 -0.69 22.32 -0.91
N GLY A 192 0.01 22.52 -2.01
CA GLY A 192 0.71 23.77 -2.30
C GLY A 192 1.75 24.16 -1.23
N GLU A 193 1.70 25.41 -0.75
CA GLU A 193 2.65 25.95 0.23
C GLU A 193 2.62 25.18 1.55
N ILE A 194 1.46 24.73 2.01
CA ILE A 194 1.31 23.93 3.24
C ILE A 194 2.06 22.60 3.13
N LEU A 195 1.95 21.94 1.96
CA LEU A 195 2.65 20.69 1.73
C LEU A 195 4.17 20.89 1.66
N GLU A 196 4.62 21.96 0.98
CA GLU A 196 6.03 22.31 0.91
C GLU A 196 6.61 22.64 2.30
N GLU A 197 5.87 23.38 3.12
CA GLU A 197 6.25 23.67 4.50
C GLU A 197 6.30 22.41 5.36
N THR A 198 5.35 21.50 5.16
CA THR A 198 5.33 20.18 5.83
C THR A 198 6.55 19.34 5.45
N CYS A 199 6.92 19.29 4.17
CA CYS A 199 8.13 18.60 3.72
C CYS A 199 9.41 19.22 4.30
N ARG A 200 9.49 20.55 4.32
CA ARG A 200 10.63 21.28 4.91
C ARG A 200 10.77 20.96 6.39
N TRP A 201 9.68 21.04 7.13
CA TRP A 201 9.67 20.72 8.55
C TRP A 201 10.07 19.25 8.82
N ALA A 202 9.58 18.30 8.04
CA ALA A 202 9.95 16.88 8.18
C ALA A 202 11.45 16.66 7.90
N GLU A 203 12.01 17.31 6.86
CA GLU A 203 13.45 17.26 6.55
C GLU A 203 14.28 17.88 7.68
N GLU A 204 13.89 19.03 8.23
CA GLU A 204 14.56 19.68 9.37
C GLU A 204 14.50 18.85 10.65
N CYS A 205 13.43 18.07 10.85
CA CYS A 205 13.34 17.11 11.95
C CYS A 205 14.32 15.94 11.78
N GLY A 206 14.73 15.63 10.55
CA GLY A 206 15.61 14.51 10.22
C GLY A 206 14.88 13.25 9.72
N ALA A 207 13.65 13.40 9.24
CA ALA A 207 12.93 12.29 8.62
C ALA A 207 13.71 11.70 7.44
N LYS A 208 13.70 10.39 7.27
CA LYS A 208 14.36 9.67 6.16
C LYS A 208 13.65 9.90 4.83
N GLY A 209 12.34 10.04 4.89
CA GLY A 209 11.52 10.30 3.72
C GLY A 209 10.09 10.65 4.08
N ILE A 210 9.34 11.04 3.04
CA ILE A 210 7.90 11.25 3.15
C ILE A 210 7.16 10.55 2.01
N ILE A 211 6.12 9.81 2.36
CA ILE A 211 5.20 9.16 1.43
C ILE A 211 3.97 10.04 1.30
N LEU A 212 3.79 10.63 0.12
CA LEU A 212 2.61 11.40 -0.22
C LEU A 212 1.55 10.47 -0.81
N MET A 213 0.34 10.54 -0.28
CA MET A 213 -0.78 9.72 -0.74
C MET A 213 -1.80 10.61 -1.44
N ARG A 214 -2.01 10.40 -2.75
CA ARG A 214 -3.08 11.09 -3.47
C ARG A 214 -4.43 10.66 -2.91
N PHE A 215 -5.22 11.59 -2.43
CA PHE A 215 -6.54 11.28 -1.91
C PHE A 215 -7.45 10.73 -3.02
N ALA A 216 -8.01 9.54 -2.80
CA ALA A 216 -9.01 8.93 -3.65
C ALA A 216 -10.41 9.17 -3.07
N ASN A 217 -11.38 9.50 -3.94
CA ASN A 217 -12.76 9.79 -3.53
C ASN A 217 -13.82 9.12 -4.44
N ARG A 218 -13.36 8.31 -5.41
CA ARG A 218 -14.20 7.61 -6.38
C ARG A 218 -13.79 6.15 -6.50
N THR A 219 -14.70 5.32 -6.99
CA THR A 219 -14.47 3.88 -7.17
C THR A 219 -13.37 3.57 -8.18
N ASP A 220 -13.30 4.32 -9.28
CA ASP A 220 -12.24 4.18 -10.28
C ASP A 220 -10.83 4.49 -9.73
N GLN A 221 -10.74 5.30 -8.69
CA GLN A 221 -9.49 5.64 -8.00
C GLN A 221 -9.04 4.61 -6.96
N GLY A 222 -9.85 3.60 -6.68
CA GLY A 222 -9.51 2.51 -5.77
C GLY A 222 -10.42 2.35 -4.56
N LEU A 223 -11.53 3.10 -4.44
CA LEU A 223 -12.50 2.87 -3.36
C LEU A 223 -13.37 1.66 -3.70
N ILE A 224 -13.07 0.53 -3.07
CA ILE A 224 -13.73 -0.77 -3.32
C ILE A 224 -14.73 -1.18 -2.22
N LEU A 225 -14.87 -0.38 -1.18
CA LEU A 225 -15.65 -0.70 0.02
C LEU A 225 -17.08 -0.14 0.00
N GLY A 226 -17.56 0.35 -1.15
CA GLY A 226 -18.85 1.01 -1.26
C GLY A 226 -18.97 2.36 -0.54
N ASN A 227 -17.83 2.94 -0.14
CA ASN A 227 -17.71 4.15 0.66
C ASN A 227 -17.45 5.44 -0.15
N ALA A 228 -17.55 5.38 -1.46
CA ALA A 228 -17.40 6.55 -2.33
C ALA A 228 -18.69 7.40 -2.36
N PRO A 229 -18.59 8.72 -2.24
CA PRO A 229 -17.40 9.49 -1.90
C PRO A 229 -17.10 9.49 -0.40
N VAL A 230 -15.81 9.55 -0.03
CA VAL A 230 -15.38 9.68 1.38
C VAL A 230 -15.69 11.08 1.91
N ILE A 231 -15.40 12.13 1.10
CA ILE A 231 -15.68 13.53 1.40
C ILE A 231 -16.52 14.12 0.27
N ASP A 232 -17.75 14.56 0.59
CA ASP A 232 -18.63 15.15 -0.41
C ASP A 232 -18.06 16.45 -0.98
N GLY A 233 -18.04 16.58 -2.30
CA GLY A 233 -17.62 17.79 -2.99
C GLY A 233 -16.11 18.08 -2.94
N GLN A 234 -15.28 17.18 -2.37
CA GLN A 234 -13.84 17.36 -2.35
C GLN A 234 -13.27 17.30 -3.77
N MET A 235 -12.60 18.37 -4.17
CA MET A 235 -11.81 18.38 -5.42
C MET A 235 -10.61 17.46 -5.28
N LEU A 236 -10.21 16.84 -6.40
CA LEU A 236 -9.13 15.85 -6.44
C LEU A 236 -8.00 16.32 -7.34
N HIS A 237 -6.79 15.89 -7.04
CA HIS A 237 -5.70 15.94 -7.99
C HIS A 237 -5.85 14.81 -9.02
N THR A 238 -5.68 15.12 -10.29
CA THR A 238 -5.45 14.08 -11.30
C THR A 238 -4.10 13.39 -11.02
N VAL A 239 -3.90 12.22 -11.60
CA VAL A 239 -2.62 11.49 -11.50
C VAL A 239 -1.47 12.37 -11.99
N ARG A 240 -1.67 13.13 -13.07
CA ARG A 240 -0.65 14.03 -13.63
C ARG A 240 -0.32 15.19 -12.70
N GLU A 241 -1.34 15.93 -12.21
CA GLU A 241 -1.11 17.01 -11.25
C GLU A 241 -0.36 16.52 -10.00
N PHE A 242 -0.74 15.33 -9.51
CA PHE A 242 -0.08 14.74 -8.35
C PHE A 242 1.38 14.31 -8.66
N SER A 243 1.63 13.77 -9.86
CA SER A 243 2.97 13.46 -10.33
C SER A 243 3.86 14.71 -10.40
N ASP A 244 3.29 15.81 -10.90
CA ASP A 244 4.00 17.09 -10.98
C ASP A 244 4.33 17.62 -9.57
N ILE A 245 3.41 17.50 -8.61
CA ILE A 245 3.65 17.85 -7.20
C ILE A 245 4.79 17.03 -6.59
N VAL A 246 4.76 15.70 -6.73
CA VAL A 246 5.79 14.81 -6.17
C VAL A 246 7.15 15.10 -6.80
N SER A 247 7.20 15.33 -8.12
CA SER A 247 8.43 15.63 -8.85
C SER A 247 9.01 17.01 -8.47
N ASP A 248 8.16 18.01 -8.31
CA ASP A 248 8.57 19.35 -7.89
C ASP A 248 9.17 19.32 -6.48
N LEU A 249 8.51 18.66 -5.54
CA LEU A 249 9.01 18.51 -4.16
C LEU A 249 10.33 17.71 -4.13
N ASN A 250 10.47 16.63 -4.91
CA ASN A 250 11.74 15.91 -5.03
C ASN A 250 12.89 16.79 -5.51
N SER A 251 12.60 17.80 -6.34
CA SER A 251 13.63 18.73 -6.83
C SER A 251 14.06 19.75 -5.78
N LYS A 252 13.23 20.02 -4.76
CA LYS A 252 13.44 21.04 -3.73
C LYS A 252 14.11 20.50 -2.47
N PHE A 253 13.87 19.23 -2.14
CA PHE A 253 14.32 18.62 -0.89
C PHE A 253 15.33 17.51 -1.13
N LYS A 254 16.22 17.28 -0.15
CA LYS A 254 17.17 16.16 -0.15
C LYS A 254 16.54 14.91 0.46
N MET A 255 15.57 15.11 1.34
CA MET A 255 14.79 14.02 1.90
C MET A 255 14.07 13.27 0.78
N LYS A 256 14.01 11.94 0.87
CA LYS A 256 13.34 11.11 -0.11
C LYS A 256 11.84 11.37 -0.11
N ILE A 257 11.25 11.65 -1.28
CA ILE A 257 9.83 11.92 -1.44
C ILE A 257 9.26 10.97 -2.48
N SER A 258 8.30 10.14 -2.08
CA SER A 258 7.56 9.28 -2.99
C SER A 258 6.06 9.55 -2.94
N GLY A 259 5.34 9.08 -3.95
CA GLY A 259 3.90 9.32 -4.08
C GLY A 259 3.12 8.06 -4.43
N THR A 260 2.06 7.76 -3.71
CA THR A 260 1.08 6.74 -4.08
C THR A 260 -0.03 7.38 -4.92
N PRO A 261 -0.32 6.86 -6.15
CA PRO A 261 0.09 5.56 -6.71
C PRO A 261 1.35 5.59 -7.60
N LEU A 262 2.18 6.60 -7.53
CA LEU A 262 3.27 6.80 -8.50
C LEU A 262 4.57 6.11 -8.09
N GLY A 263 5.10 6.32 -6.92
CA GLY A 263 6.42 5.86 -6.53
C GLY A 263 7.41 7.01 -6.34
N ASP A 264 8.71 6.73 -6.48
CA ASP A 264 9.77 7.71 -6.28
C ASP A 264 10.41 8.13 -7.61
N PRO A 265 10.15 9.35 -8.10
CA PRO A 265 10.70 9.81 -9.36
C PRO A 265 12.23 10.00 -9.33
N SER A 266 12.86 10.16 -8.17
CA SER A 266 14.31 10.34 -8.05
C SER A 266 15.11 9.09 -8.43
N ILE A 267 14.52 7.91 -8.22
CA ILE A 267 15.07 6.61 -8.61
C ILE A 267 14.40 6.03 -9.86
N GLY A 268 13.47 6.77 -10.46
CA GLY A 268 12.76 6.40 -11.67
C GLY A 268 11.56 5.47 -11.48
N SER A 269 11.21 5.10 -10.24
CA SER A 269 10.00 4.32 -9.95
C SER A 269 8.74 5.16 -10.22
N PRO A 270 7.66 4.56 -10.78
CA PRO A 270 7.56 3.18 -11.27
C PRO A 270 8.09 3.03 -12.70
N PHE A 271 8.43 1.80 -13.07
CA PHE A 271 8.86 1.42 -14.43
C PHE A 271 10.16 2.10 -14.90
N ALA A 272 11.17 2.14 -14.03
CA ALA A 272 12.50 2.67 -14.34
C ALA A 272 13.15 1.98 -15.54
N ILE A 273 12.87 0.70 -15.72
CA ILE A 273 13.41 -0.16 -16.80
C ILE A 273 13.11 0.39 -18.21
N ILE A 274 12.02 1.16 -18.39
CA ILE A 274 11.67 1.75 -19.70
C ILE A 274 12.78 2.68 -20.21
N LYS A 275 13.55 3.28 -19.31
CA LYS A 275 14.66 4.20 -19.64
C LYS A 275 16.01 3.50 -19.80
N GLU A 276 16.04 2.16 -19.67
CA GLU A 276 17.25 1.35 -19.68
C GLU A 276 17.21 0.31 -20.83
N PRO A 277 17.49 0.72 -22.09
CA PRO A 277 17.36 -0.18 -23.25
C PRO A 277 18.19 -1.46 -23.12
N ASP A 278 19.40 -1.37 -22.55
CA ASP A 278 20.30 -2.51 -22.37
C ASP A 278 19.73 -3.56 -21.41
N LEU A 279 18.84 -3.17 -20.49
CA LEU A 279 18.14 -4.10 -19.59
C LEU A 279 16.92 -4.69 -20.27
N LEU A 280 16.18 -3.90 -21.05
CA LEU A 280 15.06 -4.41 -21.84
C LEU A 280 15.50 -5.52 -22.82
N GLU A 281 16.68 -5.39 -23.43
CA GLU A 281 17.25 -6.42 -24.34
C GLU A 281 17.58 -7.73 -23.61
N LYS A 282 17.79 -7.71 -22.29
CA LYS A 282 18.08 -8.91 -21.47
C LYS A 282 16.83 -9.64 -21.02
N LEU A 283 15.66 -9.03 -21.14
CA LEU A 283 14.40 -9.72 -20.83
C LEU A 283 14.15 -10.86 -21.84
N PRO A 284 13.43 -11.91 -21.40
CA PRO A 284 13.00 -12.97 -22.31
C PRO A 284 12.18 -12.42 -23.49
N ARG A 285 12.19 -13.09 -24.63
CA ARG A 285 11.30 -12.75 -25.74
C ARG A 285 9.88 -13.26 -25.45
N VAL A 286 8.89 -12.46 -25.83
CA VAL A 286 7.50 -12.87 -25.87
C VAL A 286 7.29 -13.73 -27.13
N GLU A 287 6.90 -15.00 -26.95
CA GLU A 287 6.76 -16.00 -28.02
C GLU A 287 5.32 -16.37 -28.28
N LYS A 288 4.38 -16.00 -27.37
CA LYS A 288 2.99 -16.39 -27.41
C LYS A 288 2.04 -15.23 -27.13
N LYS A 289 0.77 -15.41 -27.50
CA LYS A 289 -0.27 -14.38 -27.32
C LYS A 289 -0.98 -14.52 -25.98
N ALA A 290 -1.18 -13.40 -25.31
CA ALA A 290 -1.98 -13.26 -24.12
C ALA A 290 -2.48 -11.83 -23.97
N THR A 291 -3.54 -11.64 -23.19
CA THR A 291 -3.95 -10.30 -22.73
C THR A 291 -3.57 -10.11 -21.28
N ILE A 292 -2.93 -9.01 -20.97
CA ILE A 292 -2.65 -8.61 -19.59
C ILE A 292 -3.71 -7.59 -19.16
N ILE A 293 -4.51 -7.90 -18.14
CA ILE A 293 -5.43 -6.94 -17.54
C ILE A 293 -4.70 -6.24 -16.38
N THR A 294 -4.81 -4.91 -16.33
CA THR A 294 -4.19 -4.10 -15.29
C THR A 294 -4.96 -2.80 -15.03
N GLY A 295 -4.52 -1.99 -14.07
CA GLY A 295 -5.06 -0.65 -13.84
C GLY A 295 -4.63 0.34 -14.93
N SER A 296 -5.44 1.41 -15.12
CA SER A 296 -5.21 2.38 -16.19
C SER A 296 -3.84 3.08 -16.11
N ILE A 297 -3.30 3.27 -14.90
CA ILE A 297 -1.98 3.92 -14.72
C ILE A 297 -0.85 3.04 -15.27
N ALA A 298 -0.90 1.73 -15.03
CA ALA A 298 0.17 0.81 -15.38
C ALA A 298 0.07 0.26 -16.81
N ALA A 299 -1.07 0.37 -17.48
CA ALA A 299 -1.31 -0.28 -18.76
C ALA A 299 -0.30 0.13 -19.85
N ARG A 300 -0.11 1.45 -20.03
CA ARG A 300 0.82 1.95 -21.04
C ARG A 300 2.29 1.60 -20.74
N PRO A 301 2.80 1.80 -19.52
CA PRO A 301 4.17 1.37 -19.18
C PRO A 301 4.41 -0.12 -19.39
N ILE A 302 3.49 -0.98 -18.96
CA ILE A 302 3.63 -2.44 -19.17
C ILE A 302 3.64 -2.76 -20.66
N GLN A 303 2.75 -2.15 -21.46
CA GLN A 303 2.75 -2.35 -22.91
C GLN A 303 4.11 -1.97 -23.53
N GLN A 304 4.69 -0.83 -23.12
CA GLN A 304 6.00 -0.38 -23.64
C GLN A 304 7.12 -1.39 -23.37
N VAL A 305 7.14 -2.00 -22.18
CA VAL A 305 8.15 -3.04 -21.87
C VAL A 305 7.91 -4.29 -22.72
N LEU A 306 6.65 -4.74 -22.84
CA LEU A 306 6.32 -5.94 -23.61
C LEU A 306 6.58 -5.74 -25.11
N ASP A 307 6.31 -4.55 -25.67
CA ASP A 307 6.62 -4.21 -27.06
C ASP A 307 8.12 -4.31 -27.38
N ALA A 308 8.99 -4.00 -26.40
CA ALA A 308 10.42 -4.19 -26.54
C ALA A 308 10.85 -5.68 -26.54
N CYS A 309 10.03 -6.55 -25.94
CA CYS A 309 10.30 -7.98 -25.83
C CYS A 309 9.64 -8.82 -26.95
N GLY A 310 8.63 -8.27 -27.66
CA GLY A 310 7.86 -8.93 -28.73
C GLY A 310 6.52 -8.22 -28.94
N ASN A 311 5.79 -8.53 -30.02
CA ASN A 311 4.61 -7.78 -30.43
C ASN A 311 3.28 -8.53 -30.29
N ASP A 312 3.26 -9.67 -29.60
CA ASP A 312 2.10 -10.57 -29.59
C ASP A 312 1.27 -10.49 -28.30
N THR A 313 1.46 -9.46 -27.48
CA THR A 313 0.77 -9.28 -26.21
C THR A 313 0.02 -7.97 -26.18
N TRP A 314 -1.22 -7.99 -25.68
CA TRP A 314 -2.05 -6.82 -25.52
C TRP A 314 -2.27 -6.52 -24.02
N VAL A 315 -2.05 -5.27 -23.61
CA VAL A 315 -2.32 -4.83 -22.25
C VAL A 315 -3.63 -4.05 -22.20
N TYR A 316 -4.60 -4.59 -21.49
CA TYR A 316 -5.91 -3.99 -21.29
C TYR A 316 -5.93 -3.22 -19.95
N GLY A 317 -6.02 -1.90 -20.01
CA GLY A 317 -6.23 -1.04 -18.84
C GLY A 317 -7.72 -0.96 -18.51
N THR A 318 -8.09 -1.36 -17.29
CA THR A 318 -9.44 -1.12 -16.76
C THR A 318 -9.62 0.37 -16.42
N GLU A 319 -10.85 0.80 -16.11
CA GLU A 319 -11.08 2.15 -15.59
C GLU A 319 -10.48 2.35 -14.19
N LYS A 320 -10.28 1.27 -13.44
CA LYS A 320 -9.62 1.31 -12.14
C LYS A 320 -8.16 1.78 -12.30
N GLU A 321 -7.77 2.82 -11.57
CA GLU A 321 -6.43 3.37 -11.67
C GLU A 321 -5.35 2.41 -11.18
N ILE A 322 -5.60 1.68 -10.09
CA ILE A 322 -4.62 0.85 -9.36
C ILE A 322 -4.95 -0.63 -9.55
N ALA A 323 -4.00 -1.38 -10.10
CA ALA A 323 -4.19 -2.78 -10.48
C ALA A 323 -4.57 -3.71 -9.32
N CYS A 324 -3.95 -3.56 -8.14
CA CYS A 324 -4.25 -4.39 -6.97
C CYS A 324 -5.65 -4.13 -6.37
N LEU A 325 -6.33 -3.06 -6.79
CA LEU A 325 -7.69 -2.71 -6.34
C LEU A 325 -8.77 -3.10 -7.36
N ILE A 326 -8.41 -3.82 -8.42
CA ILE A 326 -9.36 -4.38 -9.39
C ILE A 326 -10.23 -5.43 -8.69
N THR A 327 -11.55 -5.29 -8.89
CA THR A 327 -12.58 -6.21 -8.40
C THR A 327 -13.27 -6.93 -9.56
N ILE A 328 -14.17 -7.85 -9.24
CA ILE A 328 -14.96 -8.54 -10.27
C ILE A 328 -15.84 -7.58 -11.07
N ASP A 329 -16.32 -6.49 -10.46
CA ASP A 329 -17.14 -5.52 -11.16
C ASP A 329 -16.33 -4.76 -12.22
N ASP A 330 -15.04 -4.53 -11.99
CA ASP A 330 -14.15 -3.95 -13.00
C ASP A 330 -13.97 -4.94 -14.18
N LEU A 331 -13.86 -6.26 -13.90
CA LEU A 331 -13.73 -7.27 -14.95
C LEU A 331 -14.98 -7.44 -15.78
N LYS A 332 -16.17 -7.21 -15.23
CA LYS A 332 -17.45 -7.22 -15.99
C LYS A 332 -17.53 -6.14 -17.07
N THR A 333 -16.72 -5.08 -16.94
CA THR A 333 -16.69 -3.98 -17.92
C THR A 333 -15.72 -4.20 -19.07
N VAL A 334 -14.92 -5.28 -19.02
CA VAL A 334 -13.92 -5.59 -20.05
C VAL A 334 -14.60 -5.94 -21.37
N ASP A 335 -14.14 -5.31 -22.46
CA ASP A 335 -14.58 -5.65 -23.83
C ASP A 335 -14.01 -7.00 -24.25
N LEU A 336 -14.83 -8.05 -24.14
CA LEU A 336 -14.43 -9.43 -24.40
C LEU A 336 -13.96 -9.67 -25.83
N SER A 337 -14.38 -8.82 -26.79
CA SER A 337 -13.93 -8.91 -28.20
C SER A 337 -12.47 -8.50 -28.40
N LYS A 338 -11.85 -7.87 -27.39
CA LYS A 338 -10.47 -7.36 -27.44
C LYS A 338 -9.48 -8.18 -26.66
N ILE A 339 -9.91 -9.24 -26.00
CA ILE A 339 -9.03 -10.06 -25.15
C ILE A 339 -8.81 -11.45 -25.73
N GLU A 340 -7.62 -11.96 -25.55
CA GLU A 340 -7.18 -13.28 -26.01
C GLU A 340 -7.78 -14.41 -25.14
N GLU A 341 -7.58 -15.66 -25.57
CA GLU A 341 -8.02 -16.83 -24.82
C GLU A 341 -7.17 -17.09 -23.56
N THR A 342 -5.97 -16.52 -23.47
CA THR A 342 -5.18 -16.48 -22.24
C THR A 342 -5.20 -15.06 -21.70
N VAL A 343 -5.66 -14.92 -20.45
CA VAL A 343 -5.74 -13.64 -19.76
C VAL A 343 -4.95 -13.70 -18.47
N ILE A 344 -4.03 -12.76 -18.30
CA ILE A 344 -3.25 -12.60 -17.06
C ILE A 344 -3.83 -11.43 -16.28
N ILE A 345 -4.32 -11.70 -15.07
CA ILE A 345 -4.85 -10.70 -14.14
C ILE A 345 -3.78 -10.31 -13.11
N PRO A 346 -3.88 -9.12 -12.46
CA PRO A 346 -2.89 -8.71 -11.46
C PRO A 346 -2.75 -9.71 -10.32
N GLY A 347 -1.52 -9.95 -9.85
CA GLY A 347 -1.24 -10.91 -8.79
C GLY A 347 -2.02 -10.65 -7.50
N ARG A 348 -2.22 -9.38 -7.15
CA ARG A 348 -2.85 -8.94 -5.89
C ARG A 348 -4.29 -8.44 -6.04
N CYS A 349 -4.95 -8.59 -7.21
CA CYS A 349 -6.31 -8.08 -7.38
C CYS A 349 -7.34 -8.86 -6.52
N PHE A 350 -8.45 -8.17 -6.19
CA PHE A 350 -9.54 -8.70 -5.35
C PHE A 350 -10.52 -9.55 -6.16
N VAL A 351 -10.00 -10.54 -6.90
CA VAL A 351 -10.79 -11.43 -7.75
C VAL A 351 -10.29 -12.85 -7.61
N HIS A 352 -11.18 -13.81 -7.50
CA HIS A 352 -10.82 -15.23 -7.58
C HIS A 352 -10.78 -15.69 -9.04
N GLU A 353 -9.79 -16.54 -9.43
CA GLU A 353 -9.58 -16.94 -10.82
C GLU A 353 -10.82 -17.58 -11.46
N LYS A 354 -11.55 -18.41 -10.72
CA LYS A 354 -12.79 -19.04 -11.23
C LYS A 354 -13.89 -18.02 -11.52
N GLU A 355 -14.01 -16.97 -10.71
CA GLU A 355 -14.99 -15.92 -10.94
C GLU A 355 -14.57 -15.04 -12.13
N ALA A 356 -13.27 -14.76 -12.26
CA ALA A 356 -12.73 -14.10 -13.44
C ALA A 356 -12.95 -14.93 -14.72
N GLU A 357 -12.76 -16.26 -14.66
CA GLU A 357 -13.02 -17.17 -15.79
C GLU A 357 -14.48 -17.13 -16.22
N GLU A 358 -15.43 -17.17 -15.27
CA GLU A 358 -16.87 -17.09 -15.57
C GLU A 358 -17.22 -15.76 -16.25
N VAL A 359 -16.73 -14.65 -15.73
CA VAL A 359 -17.04 -13.31 -16.26
C VAL A 359 -16.38 -13.07 -17.60
N LEU A 360 -15.09 -13.39 -17.72
CA LEU A 360 -14.32 -13.13 -18.93
C LEU A 360 -14.59 -14.16 -20.04
N SER A 361 -15.35 -15.24 -19.77
CA SER A 361 -15.80 -16.20 -20.78
C SER A 361 -17.30 -16.09 -21.10
N ALA A 362 -17.96 -15.02 -20.70
CA ALA A 362 -19.39 -14.82 -20.86
C ALA A 362 -19.86 -14.71 -22.35
N ASP A 363 -18.94 -14.44 -23.27
CA ASP A 363 -19.17 -14.44 -24.73
C ASP A 363 -19.13 -15.84 -25.37
N GLY A 364 -18.92 -16.90 -24.58
CA GLY A 364 -18.83 -18.29 -25.04
C GLY A 364 -17.43 -18.73 -25.45
N VAL A 365 -16.44 -17.84 -25.43
CA VAL A 365 -15.02 -18.18 -25.61
C VAL A 365 -14.45 -18.62 -24.27
N GLN A 366 -14.00 -19.87 -24.17
CA GLN A 366 -13.38 -20.34 -22.94
C GLN A 366 -12.00 -19.71 -22.79
N ARG A 367 -11.80 -18.94 -21.71
CA ARG A 367 -10.55 -18.28 -21.40
C ARG A 367 -9.85 -18.92 -20.22
N ARG A 368 -8.54 -19.05 -20.35
CA ARG A 368 -7.67 -19.44 -19.23
C ARG A 368 -7.26 -18.19 -18.48
N ILE A 369 -7.57 -18.13 -17.19
CA ILE A 369 -7.15 -17.03 -16.31
C ILE A 369 -5.91 -17.47 -15.55
N VAL A 370 -4.90 -16.60 -15.55
CA VAL A 370 -3.62 -16.81 -14.87
C VAL A 370 -3.35 -15.58 -14.01
N ARG A 371 -2.88 -15.80 -12.80
CA ARG A 371 -2.44 -14.71 -11.93
C ARG A 371 -1.01 -14.33 -12.27
N GLY A 372 -0.78 -13.05 -12.49
CA GLY A 372 0.54 -12.50 -12.76
C GLY A 372 1.42 -12.39 -11.52
N PRO A 373 2.63 -11.85 -11.66
CA PRO A 373 3.49 -11.54 -10.53
C PRO A 373 2.81 -10.60 -9.54
N GLU A 374 3.19 -10.69 -8.27
CA GLU A 374 2.63 -9.81 -7.24
C GLU A 374 3.00 -8.35 -7.46
N MET A 375 4.21 -8.09 -7.90
CA MET A 375 4.73 -6.76 -8.20
C MET A 375 5.51 -6.77 -9.52
N LEU A 376 5.33 -5.71 -10.31
CA LEU A 376 6.11 -5.46 -11.54
C LEU A 376 7.04 -4.26 -11.39
N THR A 377 6.84 -3.46 -10.35
CA THR A 377 7.64 -2.28 -10.03
C THR A 377 7.48 -1.92 -8.58
N ALA A 378 8.39 -1.13 -8.03
CA ALA A 378 8.28 -0.62 -6.67
C ALA A 378 7.17 0.45 -6.58
N ASP A 379 6.29 0.31 -5.60
CA ASP A 379 5.33 1.35 -5.20
C ASP A 379 6.02 2.42 -4.31
N ALA A 380 5.22 3.36 -3.80
CA ALA A 380 5.73 4.45 -2.99
C ALA A 380 6.41 3.98 -1.69
N GLU A 381 5.85 2.97 -1.03
CA GLU A 381 6.37 2.45 0.23
C GLU A 381 7.62 1.61 -0.01
N THR A 382 7.55 0.65 -0.93
CA THR A 382 8.68 -0.22 -1.30
C THR A 382 9.87 0.59 -1.79
N SER A 383 9.62 1.65 -2.58
CA SER A 383 10.67 2.51 -3.11
C SER A 383 11.44 3.28 -2.03
N MET A 384 10.85 3.50 -0.84
CA MET A 384 11.54 4.20 0.25
C MET A 384 12.82 3.49 0.71
N GLY A 385 12.80 2.17 0.75
CA GLY A 385 13.96 1.33 1.13
C GLY A 385 14.92 1.00 -0.01
N MET A 386 14.67 1.49 -1.24
CA MET A 386 15.42 1.10 -2.43
C MET A 386 16.26 2.25 -3.00
N ASP A 387 17.32 1.88 -3.71
CA ASP A 387 17.98 2.72 -4.70
C ASP A 387 17.51 2.35 -6.13
N LYS A 388 18.02 3.07 -7.12
CA LYS A 388 17.69 2.82 -8.54
C LYS A 388 18.02 1.38 -8.96
N ASN A 389 19.12 0.81 -8.51
CA ASN A 389 19.52 -0.54 -8.88
C ASN A 389 18.54 -1.58 -8.31
N GLY A 390 18.16 -1.43 -7.04
CA GLY A 390 17.16 -2.32 -6.43
C GLY A 390 15.81 -2.29 -7.15
N VAL A 391 15.35 -1.11 -7.60
CA VAL A 391 14.12 -1.00 -8.42
C VAL A 391 14.29 -1.73 -9.75
N LEU A 392 15.43 -1.51 -10.44
CA LEU A 392 15.69 -2.17 -11.73
C LEU A 392 15.79 -3.69 -11.61
N GLU A 393 16.42 -4.21 -10.55
CA GLU A 393 16.46 -5.65 -10.27
C GLU A 393 15.06 -6.23 -10.05
N MET A 394 14.24 -5.58 -9.23
CA MET A 394 12.84 -5.97 -9.00
C MET A 394 12.03 -5.97 -10.30
N GLU A 395 12.15 -4.94 -11.12
CA GLU A 395 11.43 -4.82 -12.39
C GLU A 395 11.91 -5.87 -13.41
N MET A 396 13.20 -6.14 -13.48
CA MET A 396 13.75 -7.21 -14.32
C MET A 396 13.19 -8.58 -13.94
N GLU A 397 13.14 -8.89 -12.64
CA GLU A 397 12.58 -10.16 -12.14
C GLU A 397 11.08 -10.25 -12.43
N GLY A 398 10.31 -9.20 -12.06
CA GLY A 398 8.86 -9.17 -12.26
C GLY A 398 8.46 -9.29 -13.73
N PHE A 399 9.13 -8.58 -14.65
CA PHE A 399 8.84 -8.67 -16.08
C PHE A 399 9.32 -10.00 -16.68
N ALA A 400 10.45 -10.55 -16.23
CA ALA A 400 10.88 -11.88 -16.67
C ALA A 400 9.88 -12.96 -16.25
N ASP A 401 9.31 -12.85 -15.06
CA ASP A 401 8.26 -13.77 -14.57
C ASP A 401 6.97 -13.60 -15.38
N LEU A 402 6.54 -12.36 -15.64
CA LEU A 402 5.37 -12.10 -16.46
C LEU A 402 5.53 -12.72 -17.86
N ILE A 403 6.67 -12.51 -18.51
CA ILE A 403 6.95 -13.05 -19.85
C ILE A 403 6.99 -14.58 -19.82
N ARG A 404 7.56 -15.19 -18.77
CA ARG A 404 7.52 -16.66 -18.59
C ARG A 404 6.07 -17.19 -18.49
N LEU A 405 5.20 -16.51 -17.77
CA LEU A 405 3.77 -16.87 -17.69
C LEU A 405 3.07 -16.74 -19.05
N ILE A 406 3.35 -15.66 -19.81
CA ILE A 406 2.85 -15.52 -21.19
C ILE A 406 3.27 -16.71 -22.05
N ASN A 407 4.57 -17.03 -22.06
CA ASN A 407 5.11 -18.10 -22.88
C ASN A 407 4.66 -19.51 -22.42
N MET A 408 4.37 -19.68 -21.13
CA MET A 408 3.88 -20.95 -20.60
C MET A 408 2.41 -21.20 -20.95
N TYR A 409 1.57 -20.19 -20.81
CA TYR A 409 0.11 -20.32 -20.87
C TYR A 409 -0.54 -19.72 -22.12
N GLY A 410 0.15 -18.84 -22.82
CA GLY A 410 -0.32 -18.19 -24.05
C GLY A 410 -0.46 -19.15 -25.24
N LYS A 411 -1.13 -18.68 -26.28
CA LYS A 411 -1.34 -19.42 -27.55
C LYS A 411 -0.40 -19.00 -28.65
#